data_cb23e6621c318baaebfa48619405127e
#
_entry.id   cb23e6621c318baaebfa48619405127e
#
_cell.length_a   1.000
_cell.length_b   1.000
_cell.length_c   1.000
_cell.angle_alpha   90.00
_cell.angle_beta   90.00
_cell.angle_gamma   90.00
#
_symmetry.space_group_name_H-M   'P 1'
#
loop_
_entity.id
_entity.type
_entity.pdbx_description
1 polymer ?
#
loop_
_entity_poly.entity_id
_entity_poly.type
_entity_poly.pdbx_seq_one_letter_code
_entity_poly.pdbx_strand_id
1 'polypeptide(L)'
;LVGSEMCIRDSTTGVYSILDVEPEFVARQMDCVFQDIFPDAIKIGMVSRPDIILAIAKKLTEYQAQPVVLDPVMVSTSGSRLLKEEAVDTLCSRLLPLAALATPNIPEAEILSGHPIENREQMETAAREISGRFGTAVLVKGGHHTSDADDVLCMDGKIRWFYGRRIDSSNTHGTGCTLSSAIACGLAKGLSM
;
A
#
# COMPACT_ATOMS: atom_id res chain seq x y z
N LEU A 1 9.32 10.37 -12.78
CA LEU A 1 8.26 9.44 -12.37
C LEU A 1 8.01 8.48 -13.53
N VAL A 2 8.39 7.23 -13.35
CA VAL A 2 8.08 6.16 -14.28
C VAL A 2 7.10 5.24 -13.54
N GLY A 3 5.91 5.05 -14.08
CA GLY A 3 4.91 4.18 -13.50
C GLY A 3 4.43 3.17 -14.53
N SER A 4 4.42 1.89 -14.19
CA SER A 4 3.58 0.91 -14.87
C SER A 4 2.28 0.82 -14.09
N GLU A 5 1.22 1.34 -14.67
CA GLU A 5 -0.09 1.36 -14.06
C GLU A 5 -1.03 0.43 -14.83
N MET A 6 -1.92 -0.23 -14.10
CA MET A 6 -3.15 -0.70 -14.72
C MET A 6 -3.86 0.51 -15.33
N CYS A 7 -4.38 0.39 -16.53
CA CYS A 7 -5.20 1.45 -17.12
C CYS A 7 -6.50 1.56 -16.33
N ILE A 8 -6.54 2.48 -15.37
CA ILE A 8 -7.73 2.81 -14.57
C ILE A 8 -8.36 4.06 -15.15
N ARG A 9 -9.65 4.02 -15.39
CA ARG A 9 -10.45 5.21 -15.64
C ARG A 9 -11.14 5.58 -14.33
N ASP A 10 -10.55 6.52 -13.63
CA ASP A 10 -11.09 7.07 -12.40
C ASP A 10 -11.33 8.59 -12.50
N SER A 11 -12.03 9.10 -11.54
CA SER A 11 -12.25 10.52 -11.30
C SER A 11 -12.28 10.76 -9.79
N THR A 12 -12.46 12.00 -9.37
CA THR A 12 -12.66 12.33 -7.95
C THR A 12 -13.92 11.69 -7.33
N THR A 13 -14.79 11.11 -8.16
CA THR A 13 -16.07 10.51 -7.74
C THR A 13 -16.05 8.97 -7.74
N GLY A 14 -15.08 8.33 -8.40
CA GLY A 14 -14.98 6.86 -8.40
C GLY A 14 -14.19 6.28 -9.57
N VAL A 15 -14.05 4.95 -9.53
CA VAL A 15 -13.42 4.14 -10.57
C VAL A 15 -14.48 3.66 -11.55
N TYR A 16 -14.36 3.99 -12.84
CA TYR A 16 -15.35 3.66 -13.87
C TYR A 16 -14.96 2.46 -14.73
N SER A 17 -13.66 2.20 -14.89
CA SER A 17 -13.18 1.08 -15.70
C SER A 17 -11.76 0.71 -15.29
N ILE A 18 -11.46 -0.58 -15.35
CA ILE A 18 -10.12 -1.14 -15.12
C ILE A 18 -9.78 -2.01 -16.31
N LEU A 19 -8.59 -1.82 -16.88
CA LEU A 19 -8.01 -2.68 -17.90
C LEU A 19 -6.71 -3.26 -17.36
N ASP A 20 -6.71 -4.55 -17.11
CA ASP A 20 -5.50 -5.25 -16.68
C ASP A 20 -4.55 -5.46 -17.86
N VAL A 21 -3.27 -5.18 -17.63
CA VAL A 21 -2.20 -5.52 -18.57
C VAL A 21 -1.66 -6.92 -18.31
N GLU A 22 -1.00 -7.52 -19.31
CA GLU A 22 -0.42 -8.84 -19.13
C GLU A 22 0.82 -8.80 -18.19
N PRO A 23 0.99 -9.81 -17.32
CA PRO A 23 2.09 -9.85 -16.34
C PRO A 23 3.49 -9.72 -16.98
N GLU A 24 3.66 -10.30 -18.16
CA GLU A 24 4.92 -10.21 -18.92
C GLU A 24 5.20 -8.77 -19.39
N PHE A 25 4.15 -8.01 -19.67
CA PHE A 25 4.31 -6.60 -20.05
C PHE A 25 4.76 -5.76 -18.86
N VAL A 26 4.16 -5.98 -17.67
CA VAL A 26 4.60 -5.34 -16.43
C VAL A 26 6.06 -5.69 -16.12
N ALA A 27 6.41 -6.98 -16.21
CA ALA A 27 7.78 -7.43 -15.97
C ALA A 27 8.79 -6.76 -16.92
N ARG A 28 8.47 -6.64 -18.21
CA ARG A 28 9.33 -5.95 -19.19
C ARG A 28 9.49 -4.46 -18.92
N GLN A 29 8.40 -3.78 -18.51
CA GLN A 29 8.49 -2.37 -18.10
C GLN A 29 9.43 -2.19 -16.91
N MET A 30 9.32 -3.07 -15.90
CA MET A 30 10.23 -3.05 -14.75
C MET A 30 11.68 -3.32 -15.18
N ASP A 31 11.93 -4.29 -16.08
CA ASP A 31 13.27 -4.55 -16.63
C ASP A 31 13.83 -3.30 -17.30
N CYS A 32 13.06 -2.64 -18.15
CA CYS A 32 13.50 -1.43 -18.84
C CYS A 32 13.91 -0.32 -17.85
N VAL A 33 13.10 -0.11 -16.80
CA VAL A 33 13.38 0.93 -15.79
C VAL A 33 14.60 0.55 -14.96
N PHE A 34 14.66 -0.68 -14.44
CA PHE A 34 15.75 -1.11 -13.54
C PHE A 34 17.11 -1.22 -14.25
N GLN A 35 17.12 -1.49 -15.57
CA GLN A 35 18.35 -1.58 -16.36
C GLN A 35 18.87 -0.22 -16.85
N ASP A 36 17.98 0.79 -16.97
CA ASP A 36 18.35 2.12 -17.46
C ASP A 36 18.52 3.12 -16.31
N ILE A 37 17.43 3.35 -15.55
CA ILE A 37 17.41 4.31 -14.43
C ILE A 37 16.90 3.59 -13.18
N PHE A 38 17.81 2.99 -12.42
CA PHE A 38 17.44 2.27 -11.21
C PHE A 38 16.80 3.24 -10.18
N PRO A 39 15.59 2.96 -9.71
CA PRO A 39 14.87 3.88 -8.84
C PRO A 39 15.42 3.85 -7.41
N ASP A 40 15.55 5.02 -6.77
CA ASP A 40 15.96 5.16 -5.36
C ASP A 40 14.87 4.74 -4.36
N ALA A 41 13.63 4.63 -4.78
CA ALA A 41 12.51 4.06 -4.03
C ALA A 41 11.35 3.67 -4.97
N ILE A 42 10.54 2.73 -4.53
CA ILE A 42 9.43 2.19 -5.30
C ILE A 42 8.13 2.36 -4.50
N LYS A 43 7.07 2.84 -5.16
CA LYS A 43 5.73 2.82 -4.60
C LYS A 43 4.88 1.85 -5.41
N ILE A 44 4.21 0.93 -4.70
CA ILE A 44 3.21 0.03 -5.28
C ILE A 44 1.84 0.45 -4.72
N GLY A 45 0.88 0.65 -5.61
CA GLY A 45 -0.51 0.91 -5.26
C GLY A 45 -1.39 -0.30 -5.56
N MET A 46 -2.56 -0.04 -6.17
CA MET A 46 -3.52 -1.08 -6.52
C MET A 46 -2.95 -2.08 -7.51
N VAL A 47 -2.95 -3.37 -7.15
CA VAL A 47 -2.64 -4.51 -8.02
C VAL A 47 -3.73 -5.56 -7.82
N SER A 48 -4.54 -5.82 -8.85
CA SER A 48 -5.79 -6.61 -8.74
C SER A 48 -5.63 -8.10 -9.00
N ARG A 49 -4.60 -8.51 -9.77
CA ARG A 49 -4.44 -9.89 -10.24
C ARG A 49 -3.27 -10.60 -9.55
N PRO A 50 -3.44 -11.87 -9.13
CA PRO A 50 -2.38 -12.65 -8.50
C PRO A 50 -1.13 -12.83 -9.38
N ASP A 51 -1.31 -13.05 -10.68
CA ASP A 51 -0.22 -13.24 -11.62
C ASP A 51 0.63 -11.97 -11.83
N ILE A 52 0.00 -10.77 -11.82
CA ILE A 52 0.71 -9.48 -11.84
C ILE A 52 1.48 -9.29 -10.53
N ILE A 53 0.86 -9.61 -9.37
CA ILE A 53 1.53 -9.57 -8.06
C ILE A 53 2.78 -10.44 -8.06
N LEU A 54 2.68 -11.66 -8.60
CA LEU A 54 3.82 -12.58 -8.71
C LEU A 54 4.91 -12.04 -9.63
N ALA A 55 4.54 -11.45 -10.76
CA ALA A 55 5.50 -10.85 -11.69
C ALA A 55 6.27 -9.70 -11.04
N ILE A 56 5.55 -8.80 -10.33
CA ILE A 56 6.17 -7.69 -9.59
C ILE A 56 7.10 -8.21 -8.48
N ALA A 57 6.63 -9.13 -7.64
CA ALA A 57 7.43 -9.70 -6.56
C ALA A 57 8.71 -10.39 -7.07
N LYS A 58 8.62 -11.13 -8.19
CA LYS A 58 9.76 -11.74 -8.85
C LYS A 58 10.79 -10.68 -9.28
N LYS A 59 10.35 -9.60 -9.93
CA LYS A 59 11.23 -8.52 -10.39
C LYS A 59 11.88 -7.76 -9.24
N LEU A 60 11.12 -7.42 -8.18
CA LEU A 60 11.68 -6.79 -6.98
C LEU A 60 12.79 -7.64 -6.35
N THR A 61 12.57 -8.95 -6.29
CA THR A 61 13.57 -9.90 -5.75
C THR A 61 14.78 -10.02 -6.66
N GLU A 62 14.58 -10.14 -7.99
CA GLU A 62 15.63 -10.27 -8.99
C GLU A 62 16.59 -9.08 -8.98
N TYR A 63 16.05 -7.86 -8.88
CA TYR A 63 16.82 -6.62 -8.85
C TYR A 63 17.21 -6.17 -7.44
N GLN A 64 16.80 -6.88 -6.38
CA GLN A 64 17.00 -6.49 -4.98
C GLN A 64 16.51 -5.04 -4.72
N ALA A 65 15.41 -4.69 -5.35
CA ALA A 65 14.93 -3.32 -5.42
C ALA A 65 14.30 -2.87 -4.09
N GLN A 66 14.91 -1.89 -3.46
CA GLN A 66 14.53 -1.34 -2.14
C GLN A 66 14.83 0.18 -2.08
N PRO A 67 14.13 0.97 -1.23
CA PRO A 67 12.98 0.59 -0.41
C PRO A 67 11.67 0.54 -1.22
N VAL A 68 10.76 -0.34 -0.83
CA VAL A 68 9.42 -0.46 -1.40
C VAL A 68 8.37 0.05 -0.41
N VAL A 69 7.52 0.98 -0.83
CA VAL A 69 6.32 1.42 -0.10
C VAL A 69 5.10 0.79 -0.75
N LEU A 70 4.40 -0.07 -0.02
CA LEU A 70 3.20 -0.76 -0.49
C LEU A 70 1.94 -0.11 0.11
N ASP A 71 1.11 0.47 -0.74
CA ASP A 71 -0.25 0.88 -0.39
C ASP A 71 -1.21 -0.25 -0.79
N PRO A 72 -1.64 -1.10 0.16
CA PRO A 72 -2.36 -2.34 -0.15
C PRO A 72 -3.83 -2.06 -0.45
N VAL A 73 -4.10 -1.38 -1.57
CA VAL A 73 -5.44 -0.96 -1.97
C VAL A 73 -6.32 -2.18 -2.24
N MET A 74 -7.16 -2.56 -1.25
CA MET A 74 -8.06 -3.73 -1.31
C MET A 74 -9.52 -3.33 -1.38
N VAL A 75 -9.84 -2.13 -0.90
CA VAL A 75 -11.21 -1.62 -0.76
C VAL A 75 -11.28 -0.21 -1.34
N SER A 76 -12.33 0.06 -2.11
CA SER A 76 -12.59 1.42 -2.61
C SER A 76 -13.02 2.35 -1.47
N THR A 77 -12.92 3.66 -1.69
CA THR A 77 -13.47 4.67 -0.77
C THR A 77 -14.97 4.52 -0.52
N SER A 78 -15.70 3.87 -1.44
CA SER A 78 -17.12 3.51 -1.29
C SER A 78 -17.36 2.20 -0.53
N GLY A 79 -16.31 1.52 -0.04
CA GLY A 79 -16.42 0.25 0.69
C GLY A 79 -16.53 -1.00 -0.18
N SER A 80 -16.47 -0.86 -1.51
CA SER A 80 -16.53 -2.02 -2.42
C SER A 80 -15.18 -2.74 -2.44
N ARG A 81 -15.21 -4.07 -2.33
CA ARG A 81 -14.01 -4.91 -2.46
C ARG A 81 -13.44 -4.80 -3.88
N LEU A 82 -12.20 -4.37 -4.00
CA LEU A 82 -11.48 -4.23 -5.27
C LEU A 82 -10.68 -5.50 -5.61
N LEU A 83 -10.16 -6.19 -4.59
CA LEU A 83 -9.38 -7.41 -4.75
C LEU A 83 -10.21 -8.65 -4.43
N LYS A 84 -10.03 -9.70 -5.24
CA LYS A 84 -10.50 -11.04 -4.90
C LYS A 84 -9.63 -11.63 -3.80
N GLU A 85 -10.15 -12.59 -3.04
CA GLU A 85 -9.47 -13.25 -1.92
C GLU A 85 -8.11 -13.83 -2.32
N GLU A 86 -8.05 -14.51 -3.46
CA GLU A 86 -6.81 -15.06 -4.02
C GLU A 86 -5.72 -13.99 -4.27
N ALA A 87 -6.11 -12.78 -4.69
CA ALA A 87 -5.18 -11.66 -4.88
C ALA A 87 -4.70 -11.12 -3.54
N VAL A 88 -5.56 -11.06 -2.53
CA VAL A 88 -5.18 -10.67 -1.15
C VAL A 88 -4.17 -11.65 -0.58
N ASP A 89 -4.41 -12.96 -0.70
CA ASP A 89 -3.49 -14.01 -0.22
C ASP A 89 -2.13 -13.92 -0.92
N THR A 90 -2.15 -13.68 -2.24
CA THR A 90 -0.91 -13.53 -3.02
C THR A 90 -0.16 -12.26 -2.62
N LEU A 91 -0.85 -11.14 -2.41
CA LEU A 91 -0.26 -9.89 -1.93
C LEU A 91 0.38 -10.09 -0.53
N CYS A 92 -0.35 -10.72 0.39
CA CYS A 92 0.12 -11.01 1.74
C CYS A 92 1.36 -11.91 1.75
N SER A 93 1.38 -12.95 0.91
CA SER A 93 2.46 -13.93 0.91
C SER A 93 3.68 -13.53 0.07
N ARG A 94 3.53 -12.62 -0.89
CA ARG A 94 4.57 -12.31 -1.88
C ARG A 94 5.04 -10.87 -1.92
N LEU A 95 4.18 -9.88 -1.70
CA LEU A 95 4.57 -8.47 -1.77
C LEU A 95 4.79 -7.84 -0.39
N LEU A 96 3.93 -8.12 0.60
CA LEU A 96 4.10 -7.56 1.95
C LEU A 96 5.48 -7.85 2.55
N PRO A 97 6.03 -9.07 2.45
CA PRO A 97 7.38 -9.36 2.99
C PRO A 97 8.51 -8.64 2.26
N LEU A 98 8.27 -8.08 1.08
CA LEU A 98 9.26 -7.30 0.31
C LEU A 98 9.15 -5.79 0.58
N ALA A 99 8.09 -5.35 1.23
CA ALA A 99 7.87 -3.94 1.52
C ALA A 99 8.72 -3.48 2.72
N ALA A 100 9.37 -2.33 2.59
CA ALA A 100 9.96 -1.62 3.72
C ALA A 100 8.86 -0.98 4.60
N LEU A 101 7.77 -0.55 3.97
CA LEU A 101 6.60 0.02 4.65
C LEU A 101 5.31 -0.36 3.91
N ALA A 102 4.32 -0.82 4.66
CA ALA A 102 2.93 -0.94 4.21
C ALA A 102 2.06 0.17 4.80
N THR A 103 1.13 0.73 4.01
CA THR A 103 0.28 1.85 4.43
C THR A 103 -1.22 1.54 4.34
N PRO A 104 -1.73 0.49 5.04
CA PRO A 104 -3.14 0.15 5.02
C PRO A 104 -4.00 1.23 5.69
N ASN A 105 -5.21 1.45 5.19
CA ASN A 105 -6.27 2.12 5.93
C ASN A 105 -6.93 1.14 6.94
N ILE A 106 -7.86 1.61 7.78
CA ILE A 106 -8.52 0.77 8.80
C ILE A 106 -9.20 -0.46 8.17
N PRO A 107 -10.07 -0.36 7.13
CA PRO A 107 -10.65 -1.54 6.49
C PRO A 107 -9.63 -2.52 5.92
N GLU A 108 -8.53 -2.04 5.36
CA GLU A 108 -7.44 -2.87 4.86
C GLU A 108 -6.66 -3.53 6.00
N ALA A 109 -6.42 -2.80 7.10
CA ALA A 109 -5.79 -3.35 8.29
C ALA A 109 -6.66 -4.43 8.97
N GLU A 110 -7.99 -4.29 8.97
CA GLU A 110 -8.92 -5.34 9.42
C GLU A 110 -8.80 -6.62 8.58
N ILE A 111 -8.70 -6.49 7.26
CA ILE A 111 -8.48 -7.63 6.36
C ILE A 111 -7.12 -8.30 6.66
N LEU A 112 -6.06 -7.50 6.85
CA LEU A 112 -4.71 -8.01 7.07
C LEU A 112 -4.52 -8.62 8.46
N SER A 113 -5.15 -8.08 9.50
CA SER A 113 -5.09 -8.60 10.88
C SER A 113 -6.09 -9.73 11.12
N GLY A 114 -7.23 -9.69 10.45
CA GLY A 114 -8.32 -10.66 10.60
C GLY A 114 -9.31 -10.33 11.73
N HIS A 115 -9.27 -9.12 12.28
CA HIS A 115 -10.19 -8.69 13.32
C HIS A 115 -10.62 -7.22 13.14
N PRO A 116 -11.77 -6.79 13.71
CA PRO A 116 -12.27 -5.43 13.59
C PRO A 116 -11.41 -4.43 14.38
N ILE A 117 -11.40 -3.18 13.91
CA ILE A 117 -10.65 -2.06 14.51
C ILE A 117 -11.63 -0.91 14.80
N GLU A 118 -12.07 -0.81 16.04
CA GLU A 118 -13.06 0.18 16.49
C GLU A 118 -12.44 1.32 17.32
N ASN A 119 -11.22 1.12 17.81
CA ASN A 119 -10.55 2.06 18.71
C ASN A 119 -9.02 2.05 18.51
N ARG A 120 -8.33 2.99 19.18
CA ARG A 120 -6.87 3.16 19.08
C ARG A 120 -6.09 1.93 19.55
N GLU A 121 -6.53 1.25 20.60
CA GLU A 121 -5.85 0.07 21.14
C GLU A 121 -5.86 -1.08 20.12
N GLN A 122 -7.02 -1.31 19.50
CA GLN A 122 -7.15 -2.30 18.42
C GLN A 122 -6.33 -1.91 17.18
N MET A 123 -6.24 -0.61 16.87
CA MET A 123 -5.43 -0.11 15.77
C MET A 123 -3.92 -0.34 16.01
N GLU A 124 -3.43 -0.13 17.25
CA GLU A 124 -2.05 -0.49 17.63
C GLU A 124 -1.82 -2.01 17.56
N THR A 125 -2.77 -2.79 18.05
CA THR A 125 -2.69 -4.26 18.04
C THR A 125 -2.59 -4.75 16.60
N ALA A 126 -3.46 -4.30 15.72
CA ALA A 126 -3.44 -4.63 14.29
C ALA A 126 -2.09 -4.24 13.64
N ALA A 127 -1.60 -3.02 13.91
CA ALA A 127 -0.32 -2.57 13.37
C ALA A 127 0.85 -3.48 13.79
N ARG A 128 0.89 -3.92 15.08
CA ARG A 128 1.90 -4.84 15.60
C ARG A 128 1.79 -6.24 14.97
N GLU A 129 0.58 -6.77 14.89
CA GLU A 129 0.33 -8.11 14.33
C GLU A 129 0.69 -8.18 12.86
N ILE A 130 0.27 -7.19 12.06
CA ILE A 130 0.61 -7.11 10.64
C ILE A 130 2.13 -6.96 10.47
N SER A 131 2.76 -6.06 11.24
CA SER A 131 4.21 -5.87 11.20
C SER A 131 4.97 -7.14 11.58
N GLY A 132 4.58 -7.81 12.65
CA GLY A 132 5.21 -9.06 13.10
C GLY A 132 5.00 -10.23 12.13
N ARG A 133 3.80 -10.34 11.53
CA ARG A 133 3.47 -11.43 10.59
C ARG A 133 4.23 -11.31 9.27
N PHE A 134 4.39 -10.12 8.75
CA PHE A 134 4.96 -9.91 7.42
C PHE A 134 6.38 -9.36 7.44
N GLY A 135 6.94 -9.01 8.60
CA GLY A 135 8.31 -8.49 8.73
C GLY A 135 8.51 -7.11 8.10
N THR A 136 7.46 -6.29 8.02
CA THR A 136 7.46 -4.96 7.39
C THR A 136 7.04 -3.89 8.39
N ALA A 137 7.51 -2.64 8.24
CA ALA A 137 6.91 -1.53 8.97
C ALA A 137 5.47 -1.29 8.47
N VAL A 138 4.57 -0.87 9.37
CA VAL A 138 3.15 -0.69 9.04
C VAL A 138 2.66 0.65 9.56
N LEU A 139 2.15 1.48 8.65
CA LEU A 139 1.45 2.72 8.96
C LEU A 139 -0.06 2.50 8.73
N VAL A 140 -0.80 2.25 9.80
CA VAL A 140 -2.28 2.18 9.70
C VAL A 140 -2.82 3.60 9.66
N LYS A 141 -3.52 3.93 8.56
CA LYS A 141 -4.13 5.25 8.34
C LYS A 141 -5.48 5.34 9.04
N GLY A 142 -5.67 6.38 9.86
CA GLY A 142 -6.94 6.69 10.53
C GLY A 142 -7.99 7.34 9.63
N GLY A 143 -9.00 7.93 10.24
CA GLY A 143 -10.00 8.76 9.55
C GLY A 143 -11.23 8.02 9.00
N HIS A 144 -11.30 6.68 9.04
CA HIS A 144 -12.45 5.92 8.52
C HIS A 144 -13.57 5.72 9.55
N HIS A 145 -13.27 5.43 10.81
CA HIS A 145 -14.25 5.11 11.85
C HIS A 145 -14.09 5.92 13.14
N THR A 146 -12.99 6.64 13.30
CA THR A 146 -12.72 7.46 14.48
C THR A 146 -13.05 8.93 14.22
N SER A 147 -13.37 9.68 15.26
CA SER A 147 -13.55 11.14 15.19
C SER A 147 -12.28 11.87 14.74
N ASP A 148 -11.13 11.21 14.80
CA ASP A 148 -9.81 11.75 14.57
C ASP A 148 -9.18 11.16 13.29
N ALA A 149 -8.25 11.90 12.69
CA ALA A 149 -7.47 11.46 11.53
C ALA A 149 -6.05 11.04 11.96
N ASP A 150 -5.96 10.31 13.08
CA ASP A 150 -4.69 9.89 13.64
C ASP A 150 -4.18 8.61 12.99
N ASP A 151 -2.91 8.60 12.60
CA ASP A 151 -2.24 7.44 12.01
C ASP A 151 -1.31 6.79 13.05
N VAL A 152 -1.17 5.47 13.00
CA VAL A 152 -0.24 4.72 13.85
C VAL A 152 0.80 3.97 13.03
N LEU A 153 2.07 4.21 13.33
CA LEU A 153 3.22 3.49 12.76
C LEU A 153 3.71 2.44 13.75
N CYS A 154 3.83 1.20 13.29
CA CYS A 154 4.59 0.15 13.94
C CYS A 154 5.87 -0.14 13.12
N MET A 155 7.02 0.06 13.73
CA MET A 155 8.33 -0.22 13.13
C MET A 155 9.25 -0.82 14.21
N ASP A 156 9.87 -1.96 13.92
CA ASP A 156 10.74 -2.69 14.86
C ASP A 156 10.06 -2.93 16.24
N GLY A 157 8.75 -3.21 16.22
CA GLY A 157 7.94 -3.42 17.41
C GLY A 157 7.62 -2.15 18.22
N LYS A 158 8.11 -0.98 17.78
CA LYS A 158 7.83 0.31 18.42
C LYS A 158 6.63 0.97 17.77
N ILE A 159 5.79 1.61 18.58
CA ILE A 159 4.62 2.36 18.14
C ILE A 159 4.91 3.85 18.18
N ARG A 160 4.49 4.54 17.13
CA ARG A 160 4.49 6.00 17.04
C ARG A 160 3.17 6.47 16.47
N TRP A 161 2.51 7.41 17.15
CA TRP A 161 1.29 8.07 16.68
C TRP A 161 1.61 9.38 15.97
N PHE A 162 0.87 9.63 14.89
CA PHE A 162 0.84 10.90 14.18
C PHE A 162 -0.57 11.47 14.34
N TYR A 163 -0.68 12.58 15.03
CA TYR A 163 -1.97 13.21 15.32
C TYR A 163 -2.36 14.14 14.17
N GLY A 164 -3.48 13.81 13.54
CA GLY A 164 -4.02 14.55 12.40
C GLY A 164 -5.33 15.25 12.75
N ARG A 165 -5.51 16.49 12.30
CA ARG A 165 -6.82 17.13 12.36
C ARG A 165 -7.68 16.65 11.21
N ARG A 166 -8.89 16.14 11.51
CA ARG A 166 -9.86 15.79 10.49
C ARG A 166 -10.29 17.04 9.71
N ILE A 167 -10.15 16.98 8.38
CA ILE A 167 -10.67 17.99 7.47
C ILE A 167 -11.99 17.44 6.92
N ASP A 168 -13.07 18.19 7.09
CA ASP A 168 -14.36 17.81 6.52
C ASP A 168 -14.33 18.12 5.01
N SER A 169 -14.15 17.08 4.21
CA SER A 169 -14.09 17.14 2.76
C SER A 169 -14.66 15.88 2.14
N SER A 170 -15.50 16.05 1.13
CA SER A 170 -15.98 14.93 0.30
C SER A 170 -14.93 14.43 -0.72
N ASN A 171 -13.87 15.22 -0.96
CA ASN A 171 -12.82 14.92 -1.94
C ASN A 171 -11.66 14.15 -1.30
N THR A 172 -11.90 12.91 -0.88
CA THR A 172 -10.90 12.06 -0.22
C THR A 172 -10.22 11.06 -1.16
N HIS A 173 -10.69 10.96 -2.42
CA HIS A 173 -10.11 10.04 -3.40
C HIS A 173 -8.65 10.43 -3.73
N GLY A 174 -7.75 9.44 -3.71
CA GLY A 174 -6.33 9.62 -4.01
C GLY A 174 -5.46 10.11 -2.84
N THR A 175 -6.02 10.45 -1.69
CA THR A 175 -5.22 10.92 -0.52
C THR A 175 -4.25 9.86 -0.02
N GLY A 176 -4.65 8.59 0.05
CA GLY A 176 -3.79 7.48 0.43
C GLY A 176 -2.64 7.27 -0.55
N CYS A 177 -2.94 7.27 -1.86
CA CYS A 177 -1.91 7.18 -2.90
C CYS A 177 -0.93 8.36 -2.86
N THR A 178 -1.40 9.57 -2.55
CA THR A 178 -0.55 10.75 -2.38
C THR A 178 0.38 10.59 -1.18
N LEU A 179 -0.14 10.14 -0.04
CA LEU A 179 0.66 9.90 1.16
C LEU A 179 1.75 8.85 0.91
N SER A 180 1.39 7.68 0.38
CA SER A 180 2.35 6.60 0.10
C SER A 180 3.41 7.02 -0.92
N SER A 181 3.04 7.83 -1.92
CA SER A 181 3.99 8.40 -2.89
C SER A 181 4.93 9.43 -2.25
N ALA A 182 4.41 10.30 -1.37
CA ALA A 182 5.21 11.27 -0.64
C ALA A 182 6.24 10.57 0.29
N ILE A 183 5.82 9.49 0.96
CA ILE A 183 6.73 8.68 1.78
C ILE A 183 7.83 8.06 0.92
N ALA A 184 7.48 7.44 -0.22
CA ALA A 184 8.47 6.88 -1.14
C ALA A 184 9.47 7.95 -1.62
N CYS A 185 9.00 9.16 -1.97
CA CYS A 185 9.87 10.28 -2.33
C CYS A 185 10.77 10.72 -1.17
N GLY A 186 10.29 10.67 0.07
CA GLY A 186 11.09 10.94 1.27
C GLY A 186 12.22 9.92 1.42
N LEU A 187 11.89 8.63 1.32
CA LEU A 187 12.87 7.55 1.40
C LEU A 187 13.92 7.63 0.27
N ALA A 188 13.50 7.95 -0.96
CA ALA A 188 14.41 8.16 -2.09
C ALA A 188 15.40 9.32 -1.84
N LYS A 189 15.03 10.31 -1.03
CA LYS A 189 15.92 11.41 -0.60
C LYS A 189 16.77 11.09 0.63
N GLY A 190 16.73 9.84 1.10
CA GLY A 190 17.49 9.39 2.27
C GLY A 190 16.90 9.83 3.62
N LEU A 191 15.64 10.26 3.67
CA LEU A 191 14.97 10.53 4.94
C LEU A 191 14.68 9.20 5.66
N SER A 192 14.87 9.19 7.00
CA SER A 192 14.51 8.04 7.83
C SER A 192 12.98 7.92 8.00
N MET A 193 12.48 6.71 8.16
CA MET A 193 11.11 6.46 8.60
C MET A 193 10.89 6.90 10.05
#